data_e2ea7803aa9b6e9c9ac211b525afb449
#
_entry.id   e2ea7803aa9b6e9c9ac211b525afb449
#
_cell.length_a   1.000
_cell.length_b   1.000
_cell.length_c   1.000
_cell.angle_alpha   90.00
_cell.angle_beta   90.00
_cell.angle_gamma   90.00
#
_symmetry.space_group_name_H-M   'P 1'
#
loop_
_entity.id
_entity.type
_entity.pdbx_description
1 polymer ?
#
loop_
_entity_poly.entity_id
_entity_poly.type
_entity_poly.pdbx_seq_one_letter_code
_entity_poly.pdbx_strand_id
1 'polypeptide(L)'
;MRTTKDYELQTVCGEPLLIPVEEDGKSIINLDEISAYLWQRAETEENFTLETLIGFLMEEYEVDETTAREDCTDIIEAWIEMGIIAE
;
A
#
# COMPACT_ATOMS: atom_id res chain seq x y z
N MET A 1 5.79 -10.74 -1.38
CA MET A 1 5.30 -9.85 -0.31
C MET A 1 3.79 -9.94 -0.20
N ARG A 2 3.27 -9.65 0.96
CA ARG A 2 1.82 -9.63 1.18
C ARG A 2 1.49 -8.57 2.23
N THR A 3 0.26 -8.04 2.15
CA THR A 3 -0.20 -7.06 3.13
C THR A 3 -0.51 -7.74 4.45
N THR A 4 -0.25 -7.03 5.56
CA THR A 4 -0.62 -7.54 6.88
C THR A 4 -2.13 -7.49 7.05
N LYS A 5 -2.66 -8.35 7.92
CA LYS A 5 -4.07 -8.34 8.28
C LYS A 5 -4.32 -7.56 9.59
N ASP A 6 -3.28 -6.96 10.12
CA ASP A 6 -3.37 -6.17 11.36
C ASP A 6 -4.00 -4.80 11.16
N TYR A 7 -4.15 -4.38 9.92
CA TYR A 7 -4.73 -3.08 9.55
C TYR A 7 -5.82 -3.26 8.51
N GLU A 8 -6.78 -2.37 8.54
CA GLU A 8 -7.86 -2.34 7.57
C GLU A 8 -7.91 -0.97 6.92
N LEU A 9 -8.00 -0.93 5.59
CA LEU A 9 -8.10 0.32 4.86
C LEU A 9 -9.54 0.83 4.92
N GLN A 10 -9.71 2.06 5.39
CA GLN A 10 -11.01 2.71 5.44
C GLN A 10 -10.87 4.15 4.94
N THR A 11 -11.93 4.67 4.35
CA THR A 11 -11.98 6.06 3.94
C THR A 11 -12.81 6.83 4.94
N VAL A 12 -12.20 7.80 5.61
CA VAL A 12 -12.86 8.63 6.62
C VAL A 12 -12.76 10.08 6.18
N CYS A 13 -13.89 10.73 5.98
CA CYS A 13 -13.96 12.12 5.53
C CYS A 13 -13.17 12.34 4.22
N GLY A 14 -13.21 11.35 3.32
CA GLY A 14 -12.50 11.44 2.04
C GLY A 14 -11.03 11.09 2.10
N GLU A 15 -10.50 10.76 3.28
CA GLU A 15 -9.10 10.41 3.44
C GLU A 15 -8.91 8.90 3.67
N PRO A 16 -8.00 8.26 2.92
CA PRO A 16 -7.72 6.84 3.12
C PRO A 16 -6.83 6.64 4.35
N LEU A 17 -7.28 5.78 5.24
CA LEU A 17 -6.58 5.48 6.49
C LEU A 17 -6.44 3.99 6.67
N LEU A 18 -5.28 3.55 7.16
CA LEU A 18 -5.10 2.20 7.65
C LEU A 18 -5.38 2.21 9.15
N ILE A 19 -6.42 1.52 9.55
CA ILE A 19 -6.87 1.50 10.93
C ILE A 19 -6.54 0.14 11.54
N PRO A 20 -5.87 0.09 12.72
CA PRO A 20 -5.58 -1.19 13.38
C PRO A 20 -6.84 -1.96 13.68
N VAL A 21 -6.82 -3.25 13.35
CA VAL A 21 -7.97 -4.13 13.63
C VAL A 21 -8.11 -4.40 15.12
N GLU A 22 -6.97 -4.46 15.83
CA GLU A 22 -6.94 -4.69 17.27
C GLU A 22 -6.38 -3.48 18.00
N GLU A 23 -6.88 -3.22 19.18
CA GLU A 23 -6.42 -2.11 20.03
C GLU A 23 -5.22 -2.57 20.88
N ASP A 24 -4.06 -2.69 20.24
CA ASP A 24 -2.84 -3.14 20.91
C ASP A 24 -1.72 -2.10 20.88
N GLY A 25 -2.09 -0.82 20.82
CA GLY A 25 -1.12 0.26 20.84
C GLY A 25 -0.65 0.71 19.47
N LYS A 26 -1.19 0.15 18.41
CA LYS A 26 -0.85 0.57 17.05
C LYS A 26 -1.55 1.88 16.70
N SER A 27 -0.90 2.69 15.88
CA SER A 27 -1.44 3.97 15.44
C SER A 27 -2.13 3.88 14.09
N ILE A 28 -3.08 4.77 13.86
CA ILE A 28 -3.71 4.92 12.54
C ILE A 28 -2.66 5.49 11.58
N ILE A 29 -2.62 4.95 10.37
CA ILE A 29 -1.66 5.37 9.34
C ILE A 29 -2.41 6.06 8.21
N ASN A 30 -2.02 7.29 7.89
CA ASN A 30 -2.55 8.01 6.73
C ASN A 30 -1.83 7.55 5.47
N LEU A 31 -2.60 7.28 4.41
CA LEU A 31 -2.03 6.96 3.11
C LEU A 31 -2.39 8.07 2.13
N ASP A 32 -1.51 8.35 1.18
CA ASP A 32 -1.88 9.22 0.06
C ASP A 32 -2.72 8.43 -0.94
N GLU A 33 -3.24 9.11 -1.94
CA GLU A 33 -4.13 8.51 -2.93
C GLU A 33 -3.48 7.33 -3.67
N ILE A 34 -2.23 7.50 -4.07
CA ILE A 34 -1.50 6.47 -4.82
C ILE A 34 -1.21 5.26 -3.93
N SER A 35 -0.73 5.50 -2.72
CA SER A 35 -0.45 4.41 -1.77
C SER A 35 -1.72 3.64 -1.42
N ALA A 36 -2.83 4.34 -1.22
CA ALA A 36 -4.12 3.72 -0.92
C ALA A 36 -4.59 2.84 -2.08
N TYR A 37 -4.46 3.32 -3.31
CA TYR A 37 -4.82 2.55 -4.49
C TYR A 37 -3.97 1.27 -4.59
N LEU A 38 -2.66 1.41 -4.42
CA LEU A 38 -1.76 0.25 -4.48
C LEU A 38 -2.03 -0.74 -3.35
N TRP A 39 -2.32 -0.24 -2.16
CA TRP A 39 -2.67 -1.10 -1.03
C TRP A 39 -3.92 -1.91 -1.31
N GLN A 40 -4.96 -1.26 -1.83
CA GLN A 40 -6.22 -1.91 -2.20
C GLN A 40 -6.00 -3.04 -3.20
N ARG A 41 -5.17 -2.77 -4.22
CA ARG A 41 -4.87 -3.78 -5.24
C ARG A 41 -4.02 -4.90 -4.65
N ALA A 42 -3.05 -4.56 -3.80
CA ALA A 42 -2.18 -5.56 -3.18
C ALA A 42 -2.93 -6.51 -2.26
N GLU A 43 -3.95 -6.01 -1.56
CA GLU A 43 -4.79 -6.85 -0.69
C GLU A 43 -5.50 -7.96 -1.44
N THR A 44 -5.80 -7.75 -2.71
CA THR A 44 -6.49 -8.77 -3.53
C THR A 44 -5.55 -9.87 -3.99
N GLU A 45 -4.24 -9.68 -3.82
CA GLU A 45 -3.24 -10.65 -4.22
C GLU A 45 -2.78 -11.45 -3.01
N GLU A 46 -2.65 -12.75 -3.18
CA GLU A 46 -2.12 -13.62 -2.14
C GLU A 46 -0.66 -13.27 -1.86
N ASN A 47 0.04 -12.87 -2.91
CA ASN A 47 1.45 -12.51 -2.87
C ASN A 47 1.71 -11.52 -3.99
N PHE A 48 2.45 -10.47 -3.72
CA PHE A 48 2.77 -9.48 -4.74
C PHE A 48 4.26 -9.15 -4.72
N THR A 49 4.75 -8.57 -5.81
CA THR A 49 6.15 -8.16 -5.95
C THR A 49 6.19 -6.68 -6.34
N LEU A 50 7.39 -6.12 -6.38
CA LEU A 50 7.59 -4.76 -6.89
C LEU A 50 7.01 -4.65 -8.31
N GLU A 51 7.27 -5.64 -9.15
CA GLU A 51 6.76 -5.62 -10.54
C GLU A 51 5.23 -5.63 -10.58
N THR A 52 4.59 -6.33 -9.64
CA THR A 52 3.13 -6.34 -9.54
C THR A 52 2.60 -4.93 -9.29
N LEU A 53 3.20 -4.22 -8.34
CA LEU A 53 2.78 -2.86 -8.00
C LEU A 53 3.05 -1.89 -9.15
N ILE A 54 4.17 -2.04 -9.84
CA ILE A 54 4.50 -1.23 -11.01
C ILE A 54 3.41 -1.39 -12.07
N GLY A 55 2.99 -2.63 -12.32
CA GLY A 55 1.92 -2.92 -13.27
C GLY A 55 0.61 -2.24 -12.87
N PHE A 56 0.23 -2.31 -11.61
CA PHE A 56 -0.99 -1.66 -11.12
C PHE A 56 -0.91 -0.14 -11.31
N LEU A 57 0.23 0.46 -10.97
CA LEU A 57 0.40 1.91 -11.07
C LEU A 57 0.31 2.38 -12.51
N MET A 58 0.96 1.69 -13.42
CA MET A 58 0.95 2.04 -14.84
C MET A 58 -0.42 1.81 -15.49
N GLU A 59 -1.22 0.92 -14.93
CA GLU A 59 -2.57 0.64 -15.40
C GLU A 59 -3.54 1.78 -15.08
N GLU A 60 -3.39 2.40 -13.92
CA GLU A 60 -4.30 3.44 -13.44
C GLU A 60 -3.82 4.86 -13.72
N TYR A 61 -2.52 5.08 -13.74
CA TYR A 61 -1.94 6.40 -13.89
C TYR A 61 -1.04 6.47 -15.12
N GLU A 62 -0.97 7.66 -15.72
CA GLU A 62 -0.10 7.87 -16.88
C GLU A 62 1.32 8.18 -16.39
N VAL A 63 2.07 7.13 -16.11
CA VAL A 63 3.47 7.24 -15.68
C VAL A 63 4.32 6.27 -16.50
N ASP A 64 5.58 6.62 -16.74
CA ASP A 64 6.48 5.68 -17.41
C ASP A 64 7.01 4.64 -16.40
N GLU A 65 7.64 3.59 -16.92
CA GLU A 65 8.13 2.51 -16.08
C GLU A 65 9.19 2.98 -15.08
N THR A 66 10.07 3.89 -15.49
CA THR A 66 11.13 4.39 -14.61
C THR A 66 10.53 5.11 -13.40
N THR A 67 9.57 6.01 -13.65
CA THR A 67 8.89 6.74 -12.57
C THR A 67 8.08 5.80 -11.70
N ALA A 68 7.34 4.87 -12.32
CA ALA A 68 6.55 3.90 -11.57
C ALA A 68 7.44 3.04 -10.68
N ARG A 69 8.58 2.61 -11.17
CA ARG A 69 9.53 1.80 -10.39
C ARG A 69 10.07 2.57 -9.19
N GLU A 70 10.44 3.83 -9.39
CA GLU A 70 10.93 4.67 -8.30
C GLU A 70 9.86 4.88 -7.23
N ASP A 71 8.64 5.20 -7.66
CA ASP A 71 7.53 5.44 -6.74
C ASP A 71 7.16 4.18 -5.97
N CYS A 72 7.05 3.05 -6.66
CA CYS A 72 6.71 1.79 -6.00
C CYS A 72 7.81 1.31 -5.05
N THR A 73 9.07 1.53 -5.40
CA THR A 73 10.19 1.19 -4.53
C THR A 73 10.10 1.98 -3.22
N ASP A 74 9.87 3.28 -3.32
CA ASP A 74 9.74 4.15 -2.15
C ASP A 74 8.55 3.73 -1.28
N ILE A 75 7.44 3.39 -1.91
CA ILE A 75 6.24 2.95 -1.20
C ILE A 75 6.50 1.63 -0.46
N ILE A 76 7.12 0.67 -1.12
CA ILE A 76 7.44 -0.62 -0.50
C ILE A 76 8.39 -0.43 0.69
N GLU A 77 9.42 0.38 0.53
CA GLU A 77 10.35 0.67 1.62
C GLU A 77 9.64 1.28 2.82
N ALA A 78 8.73 2.23 2.57
CA ALA A 78 7.95 2.84 3.63
C ALA A 78 7.04 1.82 4.32
N TRP A 79 6.39 0.95 3.55
CA TRP A 79 5.52 -0.07 4.10
C TRP A 79 6.28 -1.09 4.95
N ILE A 80 7.48 -1.47 4.53
CA ILE A 80 8.34 -2.36 5.32
C ILE A 80 8.70 -1.69 6.64
N GLU A 81 9.07 -0.42 6.58
CA GLU A 81 9.41 0.36 7.77
C GLU A 81 8.25 0.48 8.74
N MET A 82 7.05 0.64 8.22
CA MET A 82 5.83 0.71 9.02
C MET A 82 5.39 -0.65 9.54
N GLY A 83 5.93 -1.74 9.00
CA GLY A 83 5.55 -3.08 9.40
C GLY A 83 4.19 -3.53 8.87
N ILE A 84 3.72 -2.95 7.77
CA ILE A 84 2.39 -3.25 7.24
C ILE A 84 2.41 -4.23 6.07
N ILE A 85 3.58 -4.67 5.65
CA ILE A 85 3.70 -5.77 4.69
C ILE A 85 4.71 -6.79 5.21
N ALA A 86 4.56 -8.03 4.79
CA ALA A 86 5.44 -9.13 5.14
C ALA A 86 6.03 -9.73 3.85
N GLU A 87 7.25 -10.21 3.94
CA GLU A 87 7.91 -10.91 2.83
C GLU A 87 7.51 -12.36 2.73
#